data_0518b30a5cfc28855e34babc83d98e08
#
_entry.id   0518b30a5cfc28855e34babc83d98e08
#
_cell.length_a   1.000
_cell.length_b   1.000
_cell.length_c   1.000
_cell.angle_alpha   90.00
_cell.angle_beta   90.00
_cell.angle_gamma   90.00
#
_symmetry.space_group_name_H-M   'P 1'
#
loop_
_entity.id
_entity.type
_entity.pdbx_description
1 polymer ?
#
loop_
_entity_poly.entity_id
_entity_poly.type
_entity_poly.pdbx_seq_one_letter_code
_entity_poly.pdbx_strand_id
1 'polypeptide(L)'
;RQMCIRDRIIFLSTSNNFACESYSVNAFCYLVKPITKDAVESLMQRYFEKYEEPSKSLSVLYKTKPEIKLKIAYDSIMYIDVTNRKVRLHLKDKTIEIQNTFSQCASILTEDSRFSNCCKGFIVNFDYVNTVSGNDFLMQNGDYVPIKKRENQQVKKQYLTYELKDIIRE
;
A
#
# COMPACT_ATOMS: atom_id res chain seq x y z
N ARG A 1 -9.74 -0.04 18.65
CA ARG A 1 -9.59 0.45 17.27
C ARG A 1 -9.08 1.87 17.38
N GLN A 2 -7.77 2.07 17.26
CA GLN A 2 -7.23 3.40 17.02
C GLN A 2 -7.64 3.80 15.61
N MET A 3 -8.43 4.86 15.50
CA MET A 3 -8.67 5.53 14.24
C MET A 3 -7.34 6.15 13.80
N CYS A 4 -6.88 5.80 12.59
CA CYS A 4 -5.73 6.45 11.98
C CYS A 4 -6.03 7.95 11.83
N ILE A 5 -5.23 8.80 12.48
CA ILE A 5 -5.34 10.28 12.45
C ILE A 5 -4.76 10.79 11.09
N ARG A 6 -5.11 10.15 10.00
CA ARG A 6 -4.85 10.65 8.63
C ARG A 6 -6.09 11.32 8.03
N ASP A 7 -7.14 11.52 8.85
CA ASP A 7 -8.37 12.10 8.37
C ASP A 7 -8.14 13.59 8.08
N ARG A 8 -8.42 13.99 6.84
CA ARG A 8 -8.37 15.39 6.44
C ARG A 8 -9.78 15.97 6.53
N ILE A 9 -9.91 17.01 7.33
CA ILE A 9 -11.19 17.65 7.57
C ILE A 9 -11.49 18.61 6.43
N ILE A 10 -12.68 18.47 5.82
CA ILE A 10 -13.24 19.40 4.86
C ILE A 10 -14.51 20.00 5.49
N PHE A 11 -14.56 21.30 5.61
CA PHE A 11 -15.76 21.99 6.08
C PHE A 11 -16.67 22.35 4.92
N LEU A 12 -17.97 22.11 5.11
CA LEU A 12 -19.03 22.47 4.20
C LEU A 12 -20.00 23.39 4.93
N SER A 13 -20.05 24.68 4.58
CA SER A 13 -20.85 25.69 5.29
C SER A 13 -21.68 26.51 4.31
N THR A 14 -22.73 27.15 4.82
CA THR A 14 -23.51 28.15 4.11
C THR A 14 -22.95 29.57 4.31
N SER A 15 -21.98 29.76 5.22
CA SER A 15 -21.36 31.05 5.54
C SER A 15 -19.84 30.99 5.34
N ASN A 16 -19.26 32.13 4.96
CA ASN A 16 -17.82 32.32 4.88
C ASN A 16 -17.16 32.69 6.21
N ASN A 17 -17.94 33.01 7.25
CA ASN A 17 -17.46 33.64 8.47
C ASN A 17 -16.47 32.78 9.26
N PHE A 18 -16.56 31.45 9.12
CA PHE A 18 -15.71 30.49 9.84
C PHE A 18 -14.54 29.95 9.02
N ALA A 19 -14.29 30.53 7.82
CA ALA A 19 -13.21 30.06 6.95
C ALA A 19 -11.83 30.25 7.62
N CYS A 20 -11.61 31.37 8.33
CA CYS A 20 -10.35 31.62 9.02
C CYS A 20 -10.15 30.66 10.22
N GLU A 21 -11.22 30.30 10.92
CA GLU A 21 -11.14 29.37 12.04
C GLU A 21 -10.86 27.94 11.60
N SER A 22 -11.24 27.57 10.37
CA SER A 22 -10.93 26.26 9.82
C SER A 22 -9.43 26.01 9.67
N TYR A 23 -8.62 27.06 9.52
CA TYR A 23 -7.15 26.94 9.49
C TYR A 23 -6.56 26.57 10.84
N SER A 24 -7.17 26.98 11.95
CA SER A 24 -6.67 26.68 13.30
C SER A 24 -6.75 25.19 13.65
N VAL A 25 -7.64 24.45 12.98
CA VAL A 25 -7.80 22.99 13.12
C VAL A 25 -7.16 22.21 11.96
N ASN A 26 -6.27 22.85 11.19
CA ASN A 26 -5.60 22.24 10.03
C ASN A 26 -6.56 21.61 9.02
N ALA A 27 -7.73 22.23 8.78
CA ALA A 27 -8.66 21.75 7.77
C ALA A 27 -8.01 21.77 6.39
N PHE A 28 -8.23 20.72 5.61
CA PHE A 28 -7.71 20.63 4.25
C PHE A 28 -8.37 21.65 3.32
N CYS A 29 -9.67 21.85 3.46
CA CYS A 29 -10.42 22.78 2.66
C CYS A 29 -11.70 23.24 3.37
N TYR A 30 -12.17 24.42 2.99
CA TYR A 30 -13.45 24.98 3.38
C TYR A 30 -14.25 25.27 2.10
N LEU A 31 -15.43 24.67 1.97
CA LEU A 31 -16.32 24.87 0.82
C LEU A 31 -17.61 25.52 1.29
N VAL A 32 -18.05 26.53 0.53
CA VAL A 32 -19.32 27.25 0.78
C VAL A 32 -20.41 26.70 -0.11
N LYS A 33 -21.56 26.44 0.46
CA LYS A 33 -22.75 26.01 -0.29
C LYS A 33 -23.35 27.18 -1.07
N PRO A 34 -23.85 26.97 -2.29
CA PRO A 34 -24.03 25.69 -3.00
C PRO A 34 -22.72 25.13 -3.54
N ILE A 35 -22.50 23.82 -3.36
CA ILE A 35 -21.30 23.14 -3.79
C ILE A 35 -21.47 22.75 -5.26
N THR A 36 -20.58 23.24 -6.11
CA THR A 36 -20.56 22.90 -7.53
C THR A 36 -19.71 21.66 -7.78
N LYS A 37 -19.95 20.94 -8.89
CA LYS A 37 -19.16 19.81 -9.30
C LYS A 37 -17.69 20.19 -9.48
N ASP A 38 -17.44 21.32 -10.14
CA ASP A 38 -16.08 21.83 -10.42
C ASP A 38 -15.30 22.12 -9.11
N ALA A 39 -15.98 22.61 -8.06
CA ALA A 39 -15.37 22.84 -6.77
C ALA A 39 -14.92 21.52 -6.11
N VAL A 40 -15.73 20.48 -6.23
CA VAL A 40 -15.38 19.13 -5.72
C VAL A 40 -14.25 18.53 -6.54
N GLU A 41 -14.30 18.60 -7.86
CA GLU A 41 -13.24 18.08 -8.74
C GLU A 41 -11.90 18.78 -8.45
N SER A 42 -11.89 20.11 -8.35
CA SER A 42 -10.69 20.88 -8.00
C SER A 42 -10.15 20.53 -6.61
N LEU A 43 -11.04 20.31 -5.65
CA LEU A 43 -10.68 19.87 -4.31
C LEU A 43 -10.00 18.50 -4.33
N MET A 44 -10.60 17.54 -5.03
CA MET A 44 -10.07 16.17 -5.15
C MET A 44 -8.74 16.15 -5.90
N GLN A 45 -8.60 16.93 -6.98
CA GLN A 45 -7.34 17.05 -7.69
C GLN A 45 -6.23 17.58 -6.78
N ARG A 46 -6.48 18.65 -6.02
CA ARG A 46 -5.52 19.19 -5.03
C ARG A 46 -5.19 18.20 -3.92
N TYR A 47 -6.15 17.38 -3.52
CA TYR A 47 -5.93 16.32 -2.53
C TYR A 47 -4.97 15.27 -3.07
N PHE A 48 -5.23 14.75 -4.27
CA PHE A 48 -4.38 13.75 -4.92
C PHE A 48 -2.98 14.31 -5.23
N GLU A 49 -2.87 15.53 -5.75
CA GLU A 49 -1.56 16.16 -5.99
C GLU A 49 -0.73 16.35 -4.72
N LYS A 50 -1.38 16.60 -3.58
CA LYS A 50 -0.69 16.89 -2.32
C LYS A 50 -0.37 15.65 -1.49
N TYR A 51 -1.22 14.61 -1.57
CA TYR A 51 -1.17 13.47 -0.65
C TYR A 51 -1.03 12.11 -1.34
N GLU A 52 -1.33 12.01 -2.61
CA GLU A 52 -0.96 10.83 -3.37
C GLU A 52 0.46 11.02 -3.93
N GLU A 53 1.44 10.38 -3.30
CA GLU A 53 2.66 10.05 -4.01
C GLU A 53 2.25 9.22 -5.24
N PRO A 54 2.87 9.44 -6.43
CA PRO A 54 2.56 8.66 -7.61
C PRO A 54 2.66 7.18 -7.22
N SER A 55 1.53 6.49 -7.24
CA SER A 55 1.43 5.11 -6.74
C SER A 55 2.45 4.27 -7.50
N LYS A 56 3.50 3.84 -6.78
CA LYS A 56 4.50 2.96 -7.36
C LYS A 56 3.79 1.73 -7.89
N SER A 57 4.17 1.27 -9.07
CA SER A 57 3.53 0.13 -9.71
C SER A 57 4.55 -0.86 -10.26
N LEU A 58 4.22 -2.14 -10.14
CA LEU A 58 4.95 -3.23 -10.77
C LEU A 58 4.39 -3.49 -12.16
N SER A 59 5.26 -3.38 -13.17
CA SER A 59 4.90 -3.78 -14.53
C SER A 59 5.07 -5.29 -14.69
N VAL A 60 3.99 -5.99 -14.98
CA VAL A 60 3.98 -7.45 -15.13
C VAL A 60 3.44 -7.86 -16.48
N LEU A 61 3.95 -9.00 -16.99
CA LEU A 61 3.42 -9.67 -18.16
C LEU A 61 2.41 -10.72 -17.70
N TYR A 62 1.15 -10.50 -18.02
CA TYR A 62 0.08 -11.43 -17.68
C TYR A 62 -0.01 -12.52 -18.76
N LYS A 63 -0.17 -13.76 -18.31
CA LYS A 63 -0.17 -14.94 -19.19
C LYS A 63 -1.52 -15.08 -19.91
N THR A 64 -1.73 -14.26 -20.95
CA THR A 64 -2.86 -14.38 -21.90
C THR A 64 -2.35 -14.47 -23.32
N LYS A 65 -3.19 -14.88 -24.27
CA LYS A 65 -2.90 -14.79 -25.70
C LYS A 65 -3.91 -13.79 -26.33
N PRO A 66 -3.49 -12.59 -26.78
CA PRO A 66 -2.11 -12.05 -26.75
C PRO A 66 -1.62 -11.69 -25.34
N GLU A 67 -0.29 -11.59 -25.16
CA GLU A 67 0.31 -11.15 -23.89
C GLU A 67 -0.11 -9.74 -23.55
N ILE A 68 -0.57 -9.54 -22.33
CA ILE A 68 -1.02 -8.24 -21.84
C ILE A 68 -0.03 -7.74 -20.78
N LYS A 69 0.49 -6.53 -20.98
CA LYS A 69 1.29 -5.83 -19.99
C LYS A 69 0.36 -5.09 -19.01
N LEU A 70 0.42 -5.46 -17.75
CA LEU A 70 -0.37 -4.84 -16.69
C LEU A 70 0.55 -4.02 -15.77
N LYS A 71 0.05 -2.90 -15.29
CA LYS A 71 0.65 -2.14 -14.18
C LYS A 71 -0.17 -2.43 -12.93
N ILE A 72 0.47 -3.02 -11.93
CA ILE A 72 -0.15 -3.37 -10.65
C ILE A 72 0.37 -2.40 -9.58
N ALA A 73 -0.51 -1.64 -8.98
CA ALA A 73 -0.14 -0.72 -7.90
C ALA A 73 0.42 -1.51 -6.70
N TYR A 74 1.47 -0.99 -6.08
CA TYR A 74 2.08 -1.64 -4.90
C TYR A 74 1.09 -1.85 -3.77
N ASP A 75 0.16 -0.90 -3.59
CA ASP A 75 -0.90 -0.94 -2.59
C ASP A 75 -1.94 -2.04 -2.81
N SER A 76 -1.92 -2.72 -3.96
CA SER A 76 -2.77 -3.89 -4.21
C SER A 76 -2.06 -5.21 -4.01
N ILE A 77 -0.72 -5.21 -3.89
CA ILE A 77 0.08 -6.42 -3.76
C ILE A 77 0.23 -6.79 -2.29
N MET A 78 -0.30 -7.93 -1.87
CA MET A 78 -0.14 -8.45 -0.51
C MET A 78 1.18 -9.21 -0.36
N TYR A 79 1.43 -10.16 -1.23
CA TYR A 79 2.68 -10.91 -1.28
C TYR A 79 2.85 -11.60 -2.63
N ILE A 80 4.06 -12.06 -2.90
CA ILE A 80 4.40 -12.86 -4.09
C ILE A 80 4.92 -14.20 -3.62
N ASP A 81 4.54 -15.27 -4.31
CA ASP A 81 5.12 -16.60 -4.14
C ASP A 81 5.54 -17.24 -5.46
N VAL A 82 6.33 -18.29 -5.34
CA VAL A 82 6.69 -19.16 -6.46
C VAL A 82 6.19 -20.58 -6.18
N THR A 83 5.18 -20.99 -6.93
CA THR A 83 4.63 -22.35 -6.86
C THR A 83 4.71 -23.00 -8.24
N ASN A 84 5.20 -24.25 -8.34
CA ASN A 84 5.33 -24.99 -9.59
C ASN A 84 6.12 -24.23 -10.68
N ARG A 85 7.18 -23.51 -10.29
CA ARG A 85 8.02 -22.65 -11.16
C ARG A 85 7.26 -21.46 -11.76
N LYS A 86 6.09 -21.11 -11.25
CA LYS A 86 5.31 -19.96 -11.68
C LYS A 86 5.28 -18.91 -10.56
N VAL A 87 5.42 -17.66 -10.95
CA VAL A 87 5.30 -16.53 -10.04
C VAL A 87 3.84 -16.13 -9.92
N ARG A 88 3.35 -16.09 -8.70
CA ARG A 88 1.97 -15.67 -8.38
C ARG A 88 1.98 -14.40 -7.56
N LEU A 89 1.21 -13.42 -7.99
CA LEU A 89 0.91 -12.22 -7.22
C LEU A 89 -0.41 -12.41 -6.50
N HIS A 90 -0.36 -12.32 -5.18
CA HIS A 90 -1.53 -12.32 -4.33
C HIS A 90 -1.96 -10.86 -4.10
N LEU A 91 -3.05 -10.47 -4.73
CA LEU A 91 -3.68 -9.16 -4.60
C LEU A 91 -4.79 -9.22 -3.55
N LYS A 92 -5.33 -8.07 -3.17
CA LYS A 92 -6.44 -7.99 -2.19
C LYS A 92 -7.64 -8.87 -2.56
N ASP A 93 -7.98 -8.94 -3.83
CA ASP A 93 -9.23 -9.54 -4.32
C ASP A 93 -8.98 -10.83 -5.09
N LYS A 94 -7.77 -11.08 -5.57
CA LYS A 94 -7.46 -12.21 -6.46
C LYS A 94 -5.97 -12.53 -6.50
N THR A 95 -5.66 -13.74 -6.95
CA THR A 95 -4.30 -14.17 -7.27
C THR A 95 -4.14 -14.26 -8.79
N ILE A 96 -3.02 -13.74 -9.31
CA ILE A 96 -2.69 -13.80 -10.73
C ILE A 96 -1.34 -14.47 -10.95
N GLU A 97 -1.24 -15.33 -11.99
CA GLU A 97 0.04 -15.86 -12.48
C GLU A 97 0.65 -14.91 -13.49
N ILE A 98 1.94 -14.64 -13.35
CA ILE A 98 2.69 -13.74 -14.23
C ILE A 98 3.86 -14.46 -14.90
N GLN A 99 4.35 -13.90 -16.00
CA GLN A 99 5.51 -14.45 -16.73
C GLN A 99 6.85 -13.89 -16.23
N ASN A 100 6.81 -12.78 -15.49
CA ASN A 100 8.04 -12.22 -14.90
C ASN A 100 8.72 -13.24 -13.99
N THR A 101 10.04 -13.23 -13.99
CA THR A 101 10.79 -14.06 -13.04
C THR A 101 10.72 -13.50 -11.63
N PHE A 102 10.84 -14.37 -10.63
CA PHE A 102 10.88 -13.93 -9.23
C PHE A 102 11.98 -12.89 -8.97
N SER A 103 13.17 -13.08 -9.56
CA SER A 103 14.29 -12.14 -9.40
C SER A 103 13.98 -10.75 -9.97
N GLN A 104 13.26 -10.66 -11.10
CA GLN A 104 12.82 -9.37 -11.64
C GLN A 104 11.83 -8.68 -10.72
N CYS A 105 10.88 -9.41 -10.15
CA CYS A 105 9.95 -8.84 -9.18
C CYS A 105 10.67 -8.41 -7.90
N ALA A 106 11.60 -9.24 -7.40
CA ALA A 106 12.36 -8.96 -6.20
C ALA A 106 13.22 -7.70 -6.35
N SER A 107 13.98 -7.56 -7.45
CA SER A 107 14.84 -6.39 -7.68
C SER A 107 14.08 -5.07 -7.69
N ILE A 108 12.83 -5.08 -8.18
CA ILE A 108 12.00 -3.86 -8.25
C ILE A 108 11.30 -3.60 -6.92
N LEU A 109 10.66 -4.62 -6.34
CA LEU A 109 9.84 -4.44 -5.15
C LEU A 109 10.65 -4.17 -3.89
N THR A 110 11.81 -4.82 -3.72
CA THR A 110 12.63 -4.63 -2.51
C THR A 110 13.36 -3.28 -2.46
N GLU A 111 13.28 -2.44 -3.50
CA GLU A 111 13.68 -1.04 -3.43
C GLU A 111 12.72 -0.20 -2.56
N ASP A 112 11.50 -0.68 -2.39
CA ASP A 112 10.52 -0.04 -1.51
C ASP A 112 10.51 -0.74 -0.15
N SER A 113 10.63 0.04 0.92
CA SER A 113 10.74 -0.48 2.30
C SER A 113 9.54 -1.29 2.78
N ARG A 114 8.40 -1.22 2.09
CA ARG A 114 7.21 -2.05 2.34
C ARG A 114 7.44 -3.51 2.01
N PHE A 115 8.32 -3.80 1.04
CA PHE A 115 8.53 -5.16 0.56
C PHE A 115 9.81 -5.77 1.11
N SER A 116 9.72 -7.03 1.50
CA SER A 116 10.87 -7.80 1.96
C SER A 116 10.87 -9.20 1.34
N ASN A 117 12.04 -9.64 0.91
CA ASN A 117 12.28 -11.04 0.51
C ASN A 117 12.47 -11.88 1.78
N CYS A 118 11.37 -12.34 2.35
CA CYS A 118 11.34 -13.00 3.66
C CYS A 118 11.75 -14.49 3.62
N CYS A 119 11.61 -15.14 2.46
CA CYS A 119 12.01 -16.53 2.24
C CYS A 119 12.30 -16.77 0.77
N LYS A 120 12.98 -17.89 0.45
CA LYS A 120 13.22 -18.28 -0.94
C LYS A 120 11.90 -18.43 -1.70
N GLY A 121 11.69 -17.58 -2.70
CA GLY A 121 10.48 -17.57 -3.51
C GLY A 121 9.28 -16.86 -2.86
N PHE A 122 9.50 -16.05 -1.81
CA PHE A 122 8.47 -15.24 -1.17
C PHE A 122 8.91 -13.80 -0.99
N ILE A 123 8.07 -12.86 -1.42
CA ILE A 123 8.20 -11.43 -1.13
C ILE A 123 6.92 -11.00 -0.42
N VAL A 124 7.04 -10.45 0.76
CA VAL A 124 5.91 -9.97 1.57
C VAL A 124 5.83 -8.44 1.51
N ASN A 125 4.60 -7.92 1.48
CA ASN A 125 4.32 -6.51 1.73
C ASN A 125 3.91 -6.33 3.19
N PHE A 126 4.66 -5.55 3.94
CA PHE A 126 4.46 -5.31 5.37
C PHE A 126 3.13 -4.61 5.69
N ASP A 127 2.58 -3.79 4.77
CA ASP A 127 1.27 -3.16 4.92
C ASP A 127 0.13 -4.18 5.13
N TYR A 128 0.33 -5.43 4.69
CA TYR A 128 -0.66 -6.51 4.76
C TYR A 128 -0.33 -7.59 5.78
N VAL A 129 0.70 -7.39 6.58
CA VAL A 129 1.00 -8.28 7.69
C VAL A 129 0.09 -7.94 8.86
N ASN A 130 -0.65 -8.92 9.35
CA ASN A 130 -1.48 -8.78 10.54
C ASN A 130 -0.66 -8.99 11.82
N THR A 131 0.17 -10.03 11.82
CA THR A 131 1.07 -10.35 12.96
C THR A 131 2.15 -11.32 12.55
N VAL A 132 3.17 -11.44 13.41
CA VAL A 132 4.22 -12.46 13.30
C VAL A 132 3.86 -13.64 14.17
N SER A 133 3.65 -14.81 13.57
CA SER A 133 3.33 -16.06 14.26
C SER A 133 4.47 -17.05 14.09
N GLY A 134 5.27 -17.25 15.15
CA GLY A 134 6.42 -18.16 15.08
C GLY A 134 7.43 -17.77 14.00
N ASN A 135 7.55 -18.58 12.95
CA ASN A 135 8.43 -18.36 11.81
C ASN A 135 7.67 -17.92 10.54
N ASP A 136 6.46 -17.42 10.68
CA ASP A 136 5.62 -17.02 9.56
C ASP A 136 5.03 -15.62 9.81
N PHE A 137 4.75 -14.90 8.74
CA PHE A 137 3.86 -13.75 8.75
C PHE A 137 2.43 -14.24 8.52
N LEU A 138 1.52 -13.90 9.42
CA LEU A 138 0.08 -14.02 9.19
C LEU A 138 -0.38 -12.79 8.42
N MET A 139 -0.87 -13.00 7.21
CA MET A 139 -1.39 -11.93 6.36
C MET A 139 -2.82 -11.56 6.73
N GLN A 140 -3.27 -10.38 6.34
CA GLN A 140 -4.64 -9.90 6.60
C GLN A 140 -5.74 -10.77 5.99
N ASN A 141 -5.43 -11.51 4.91
CA ASN A 141 -6.33 -12.48 4.29
C ASN A 141 -6.34 -13.87 4.97
N GLY A 142 -5.55 -14.05 6.02
CA GLY A 142 -5.41 -15.31 6.75
C GLY A 142 -4.32 -16.25 6.23
N ASP A 143 -3.62 -15.92 5.16
CA ASP A 143 -2.52 -16.73 4.64
C ASP A 143 -1.28 -16.63 5.53
N TYR A 144 -0.45 -17.68 5.50
CA TYR A 144 0.83 -17.72 6.18
C TYR A 144 1.97 -17.63 5.17
N VAL A 145 2.83 -16.63 5.34
CA VAL A 145 4.03 -16.42 4.51
C VAL A 145 5.28 -16.77 5.33
N PRO A 146 6.06 -17.78 4.92
CA PRO A 146 7.18 -18.28 5.71
C PRO A 146 8.34 -17.29 5.77
N ILE A 147 9.00 -17.22 6.93
CA ILE A 147 10.23 -16.46 7.17
C ILE A 147 11.40 -17.45 7.21
N LYS A 148 12.47 -17.17 6.46
CA LYS A 148 13.67 -18.01 6.43
C LYS A 148 14.31 -18.12 7.82
N LYS A 149 14.47 -19.34 8.33
CA LYS A 149 14.95 -19.59 9.69
C LYS A 149 16.27 -18.89 10.05
N ARG A 150 17.25 -18.88 9.11
CA ARG A 150 18.56 -18.26 9.35
C ARG A 150 18.55 -16.73 9.37
N GLU A 151 17.57 -16.10 8.73
CA GLU A 151 17.43 -14.64 8.60
C GLU A 151 16.21 -14.13 9.36
N ASN A 152 15.56 -14.98 10.16
CA ASN A 152 14.31 -14.67 10.86
C ASN A 152 14.41 -13.39 11.70
N GLN A 153 15.50 -13.24 12.46
CA GLN A 153 15.71 -12.06 13.30
C GLN A 153 15.87 -10.78 12.46
N GLN A 154 16.56 -10.85 11.32
CA GLN A 154 16.78 -9.71 10.45
C GLN A 154 15.46 -9.27 9.78
N VAL A 155 14.70 -10.22 9.24
CA VAL A 155 13.41 -9.94 8.58
C VAL A 155 12.38 -9.41 9.59
N LYS A 156 12.32 -9.99 10.79
CA LYS A 156 11.46 -9.48 11.87
C LYS A 156 11.88 -8.09 12.33
N LYS A 157 13.18 -7.82 12.39
CA LYS A 157 13.68 -6.47 12.72
C LYS A 157 13.31 -5.46 11.62
N GLN A 158 13.39 -5.85 10.34
CA GLN A 158 12.94 -5.00 9.24
C GLN A 158 11.45 -4.66 9.37
N TYR A 159 10.60 -5.65 9.64
CA TYR A 159 9.19 -5.46 9.87
C TYR A 159 8.91 -4.53 11.06
N LEU A 160 9.53 -4.77 12.21
CA LEU A 160 9.38 -3.90 13.38
C LEU A 160 9.86 -2.48 13.12
N THR A 161 10.97 -2.32 12.39
CA THR A 161 11.46 -0.99 12.00
C THR A 161 10.50 -0.28 11.05
N TYR A 162 9.81 -1.04 10.18
CA TYR A 162 8.80 -0.51 9.28
C TYR A 162 7.58 -0.01 10.06
N GLU A 163 7.01 -0.83 10.94
CA GLU A 163 5.88 -0.48 11.82
C GLU A 163 6.18 0.76 12.69
N LEU A 164 7.40 0.82 13.27
CA LEU A 164 7.80 1.96 14.09
C LEU A 164 7.95 3.26 13.31
N LYS A 165 8.35 3.20 12.03
CA LYS A 165 8.43 4.41 11.18
C LYS A 165 7.07 5.03 10.92
N ASP A 166 6.02 4.23 10.81
CA ASP A 166 4.66 4.74 10.64
C ASP A 166 4.13 5.38 11.93
N ILE A 167 4.53 4.85 13.10
CA ILE A 167 4.18 5.44 14.41
C ILE A 167 4.92 6.76 14.67
N ILE A 168 6.18 6.91 14.21
CA ILE A 168 6.99 8.13 14.45
C ILE A 168 6.66 9.25 13.43
N ARG A 169 5.99 8.95 12.33
CA ARG A 169 5.55 9.94 11.33
C ARG A 169 4.22 10.63 11.70
N GLU A 170 3.61 10.26 12.82
CA GLU A 170 2.50 10.95 13.49
C GLU A 170 3.04 12.04 14.43
#